data_5a76c6012f856d4c0609f416f5691b17
#
_entry.id   5a76c6012f856d4c0609f416f5691b17
#
_cell.length_a   1.000
_cell.length_b   1.000
_cell.length_c   1.000
_cell.angle_alpha   90.00
_cell.angle_beta   90.00
_cell.angle_gamma   90.00
#
_symmetry.space_group_name_H-M   'P 1'
#
loop_
_entity.id
_entity.type
_entity.pdbx_description
1 polymer ?
#
loop_
_entity_poly.entity_id
_entity_poly.type
_entity_poly.pdbx_seq_one_letter_code
_entity_poly.pdbx_strand_id
1 'polypeptide(L)'
;MSDGSLRVKANWLEPFDTLSMPVLYITGNHEQIHGKDPMIDAVNQTSIKYVGNEVYKFDNINFVGVDFEYNLRRRLTEITPNYNESIPNILLCHIPQLKPRELGNYNIFLFLAGHTHGGQIFPFHPFVIMANACFNGLYEENGHYVYVSPGVGSWGPPMRIGSRSTIGMITIQK
;
A
#
# COMPACT_ATOMS: atom_id res chain seq x y z
N MET A 1 -4.05 -11.37 2.18
CA MET A 1 -4.46 -11.89 0.88
C MET A 1 -3.54 -13.04 0.53
N SER A 2 -3.84 -13.84 -0.47
CA SER A 2 -2.98 -14.97 -0.82
C SER A 2 -1.63 -14.45 -1.31
N ASP A 3 -0.60 -15.27 -1.24
CA ASP A 3 0.72 -15.03 -1.82
C ASP A 3 0.73 -15.15 -3.36
N GLY A 4 -0.46 -15.18 -3.97
CA GLY A 4 -0.67 -15.37 -5.39
C GLY A 4 -0.77 -16.84 -5.82
N SER A 5 -0.54 -17.79 -4.92
CA SER A 5 -0.68 -19.23 -5.22
C SER A 5 -2.14 -19.66 -5.38
N LEU A 6 -3.09 -18.90 -4.84
CA LEU A 6 -4.52 -19.19 -4.89
C LEU A 6 -5.28 -18.01 -5.52
N ARG A 7 -6.19 -18.34 -6.44
CA ARG A 7 -7.14 -17.37 -6.99
C ARG A 7 -8.10 -16.94 -5.88
N VAL A 8 -8.07 -15.65 -5.54
CA VAL A 8 -8.98 -15.05 -4.56
C VAL A 8 -10.41 -15.10 -5.10
N LYS A 9 -11.36 -15.48 -4.25
CA LYS A 9 -12.78 -15.49 -4.54
C LYS A 9 -13.45 -14.31 -3.84
N ALA A 10 -14.47 -13.72 -4.46
CA ALA A 10 -15.19 -12.56 -3.90
C ALA A 10 -15.73 -12.84 -2.48
N ASN A 11 -16.28 -14.05 -2.23
CA ASN A 11 -16.81 -14.40 -0.91
C ASN A 11 -15.77 -14.40 0.22
N TRP A 12 -14.48 -14.46 -0.08
CA TRP A 12 -13.43 -14.29 0.93
C TRP A 12 -13.25 -12.84 1.36
N LEU A 13 -13.75 -11.92 0.54
CA LEU A 13 -13.67 -10.47 0.75
C LEU A 13 -14.96 -9.89 1.35
N GLU A 14 -16.08 -10.65 1.34
CA GLU A 14 -17.37 -10.25 1.92
C GLU A 14 -17.28 -9.69 3.36
N PRO A 15 -16.39 -10.16 4.26
CA PRO A 15 -16.28 -9.55 5.57
C PRO A 15 -15.97 -8.04 5.54
N PHE A 16 -15.35 -7.53 4.48
CA PHE A 16 -15.12 -6.09 4.33
C PHE A 16 -16.41 -5.31 4.03
N ASP A 17 -17.45 -5.97 3.48
CA ASP A 17 -18.73 -5.34 3.18
C ASP A 17 -19.51 -4.94 4.45
N THR A 18 -19.12 -5.49 5.61
CA THR A 18 -19.72 -5.15 6.90
C THR A 18 -19.17 -3.84 7.50
N LEU A 19 -18.10 -3.29 6.91
CA LEU A 19 -17.49 -2.05 7.40
C LEU A 19 -18.27 -0.84 6.91
N SER A 20 -18.52 0.10 7.81
CA SER A 20 -19.22 1.37 7.51
C SER A 20 -18.35 2.41 6.82
N MET A 21 -17.04 2.18 6.72
CA MET A 21 -16.07 3.08 6.08
C MET A 21 -15.60 2.51 4.74
N PRO A 22 -15.16 3.36 3.80
CA PRO A 22 -14.60 2.90 2.53
C PRO A 22 -13.38 2.02 2.74
N VAL A 23 -13.31 0.91 2.06
CA VAL A 23 -12.12 0.06 1.97
C VAL A 23 -11.48 0.29 0.61
N LEU A 24 -10.22 0.71 0.60
CA LEU A 24 -9.47 0.98 -0.63
C LEU A 24 -8.48 -0.15 -0.90
N TYR A 25 -8.37 -0.54 -2.15
CA TYR A 25 -7.49 -1.59 -2.60
C TYR A 25 -6.60 -1.13 -3.77
N ILE A 26 -5.33 -1.48 -3.71
CA ILE A 26 -4.34 -1.39 -4.78
C ILE A 26 -3.65 -2.74 -4.97
N THR A 27 -3.09 -3.00 -6.13
CA THR A 27 -2.36 -4.24 -6.40
C THR A 27 -0.94 -4.21 -5.86
N GLY A 28 -0.41 -5.39 -5.53
CA GLY A 28 0.98 -5.61 -5.19
C GLY A 28 1.73 -6.42 -6.26
N ASN A 29 2.97 -6.80 -5.95
CA ASN A 29 3.81 -7.59 -6.86
C ASN A 29 3.27 -9.01 -7.08
N HIS A 30 2.53 -9.56 -6.15
CA HIS A 30 1.95 -10.90 -6.30
C HIS A 30 0.83 -10.92 -7.33
N GLU A 31 -0.02 -9.89 -7.36
CA GLU A 31 -1.03 -9.72 -8.40
C GLU A 31 -0.39 -9.55 -9.79
N GLN A 32 0.76 -8.87 -9.87
CA GLN A 32 1.48 -8.74 -11.15
C GLN A 32 2.03 -10.07 -11.66
N ILE A 33 2.51 -10.95 -10.76
CA ILE A 33 3.08 -12.26 -11.11
C ILE A 33 1.99 -13.22 -11.60
N HIS A 34 0.82 -13.20 -10.95
CA HIS A 34 -0.27 -14.17 -11.19
C HIS A 34 -1.40 -13.62 -12.06
N GLY A 35 -1.27 -12.39 -12.56
CA GLY A 35 -2.31 -11.66 -13.28
C GLY A 35 -3.23 -10.91 -12.33
N LYS A 36 -3.32 -9.60 -12.53
CA LYS A 36 -4.10 -8.72 -11.63
C LYS A 36 -5.61 -8.82 -11.86
N ASP A 37 -6.05 -9.11 -13.07
CA ASP A 37 -7.46 -9.05 -13.45
C ASP A 37 -8.36 -9.96 -12.59
N PRO A 38 -8.02 -11.22 -12.30
CA PRO A 38 -8.86 -12.06 -11.43
C PRO A 38 -9.04 -11.52 -10.01
N MET A 39 -8.04 -10.79 -9.49
CA MET A 39 -8.14 -10.16 -8.18
C MET A 39 -9.01 -8.91 -8.24
N ILE A 40 -8.84 -8.08 -9.27
CA ILE A 40 -9.68 -6.90 -9.49
C ILE A 40 -11.13 -7.31 -9.70
N ASP A 41 -11.39 -8.37 -10.48
CA ASP A 41 -12.72 -8.92 -10.68
C ASP A 41 -13.37 -9.38 -9.36
N ALA A 42 -12.60 -10.02 -8.47
CA ALA A 42 -13.10 -10.41 -7.15
C ALA A 42 -13.40 -9.20 -6.25
N VAL A 43 -12.55 -8.18 -6.27
CA VAL A 43 -12.73 -6.92 -5.54
C VAL A 43 -13.98 -6.19 -6.04
N ASN A 44 -14.18 -6.09 -7.34
CA ASN A 44 -15.32 -5.40 -7.96
C ASN A 44 -16.69 -6.04 -7.66
N GLN A 45 -16.71 -7.27 -7.12
CA GLN A 45 -17.93 -7.94 -6.66
C GLN A 45 -18.26 -7.63 -5.19
N THR A 46 -17.50 -6.76 -4.52
CA THR A 46 -17.65 -6.36 -3.11
C THR A 46 -17.75 -4.85 -2.98
N SER A 47 -17.91 -4.35 -1.75
CA SER A 47 -17.89 -2.90 -1.46
C SER A 47 -16.49 -2.27 -1.51
N ILE A 48 -15.44 -3.08 -1.67
CA ILE A 48 -14.06 -2.60 -1.75
C ILE A 48 -13.85 -1.77 -3.03
N LYS A 49 -13.24 -0.62 -2.89
CA LYS A 49 -12.88 0.27 -4.02
C LYS A 49 -11.47 -0.05 -4.51
N TYR A 50 -11.37 -0.58 -5.72
CA TYR A 50 -10.09 -0.63 -6.43
C TYR A 50 -9.72 0.79 -6.89
N VAL A 51 -8.55 1.26 -6.49
CA VAL A 51 -8.07 2.63 -6.75
C VAL A 51 -6.70 2.65 -7.44
N GLY A 52 -6.37 1.58 -8.15
CA GLY A 52 -5.09 1.47 -8.87
C GLY A 52 -4.95 2.49 -9.99
N ASN A 53 -3.94 3.37 -9.90
CA ASN A 53 -3.66 4.48 -10.81
C ASN A 53 -4.76 5.55 -10.88
N GLU A 54 -5.50 5.73 -9.79
CA GLU A 54 -6.60 6.68 -9.66
C GLU A 54 -6.48 7.52 -8.39
N VAL A 55 -7.21 8.64 -8.37
CA VAL A 55 -7.38 9.48 -7.19
C VAL A 55 -8.78 9.29 -6.64
N TYR A 56 -8.88 8.79 -5.43
CA TYR A 56 -10.14 8.66 -4.69
C TYR A 56 -10.24 9.73 -3.62
N LYS A 57 -11.26 10.59 -3.73
CA LYS A 57 -11.51 11.64 -2.74
C LYS A 57 -12.49 11.17 -1.69
N PHE A 58 -12.11 11.28 -0.43
CA PHE A 58 -12.96 11.00 0.71
C PHE A 58 -12.64 11.95 1.86
N ASP A 59 -13.67 12.53 2.46
CA ASP A 59 -13.60 13.43 3.64
C ASP A 59 -12.51 14.51 3.55
N ASN A 60 -12.46 15.22 2.43
CA ASN A 60 -11.48 16.26 2.14
C ASN A 60 -10.01 15.80 2.13
N ILE A 61 -9.79 14.51 1.84
CA ILE A 61 -8.47 13.90 1.61
C ILE A 61 -8.48 13.25 0.23
N ASN A 62 -7.38 13.38 -0.51
CA ASN A 62 -7.14 12.59 -1.71
C ASN A 62 -6.34 11.35 -1.37
N PHE A 63 -6.84 10.19 -1.73
CA PHE A 63 -6.11 8.94 -1.72
C PHE A 63 -5.61 8.66 -3.15
N VAL A 64 -4.32 8.80 -3.34
CA VAL A 64 -3.65 8.61 -4.63
C VAL A 64 -3.21 7.15 -4.70
N GLY A 65 -4.00 6.31 -5.33
CA GLY A 65 -3.69 4.91 -5.50
C GLY A 65 -2.73 4.68 -6.67
N VAL A 66 -1.68 3.91 -6.44
CA VAL A 66 -0.77 3.46 -7.49
C VAL A 66 -0.67 1.95 -7.43
N ASP A 67 -1.00 1.30 -8.54
CA ASP A 67 -0.78 -0.13 -8.71
C ASP A 67 0.70 -0.48 -8.57
N PHE A 68 0.99 -1.76 -8.41
CA PHE A 68 2.38 -2.22 -8.40
C PHE A 68 3.16 -1.62 -9.58
N GLU A 69 4.21 -0.90 -9.27
CA GLU A 69 5.04 -0.18 -10.22
C GLU A 69 6.51 -0.22 -9.79
N TYR A 70 7.41 -0.55 -10.71
CA TYR A 70 8.85 -0.52 -10.45
C TYR A 70 9.44 0.89 -10.47
N ASN A 71 8.78 1.83 -11.13
CA ASN A 71 9.20 3.22 -11.22
C ASN A 71 8.09 4.16 -10.71
N LEU A 72 7.92 4.18 -9.39
CA LEU A 72 6.91 5.00 -8.72
C LEU A 72 7.08 6.49 -9.03
N ARG A 73 8.33 6.99 -9.13
CA ARG A 73 8.60 8.41 -9.44
C ARG A 73 8.00 8.82 -10.78
N ARG A 74 8.21 8.01 -11.81
CA ARG A 74 7.61 8.24 -13.13
C ARG A 74 6.08 8.23 -13.05
N ARG A 75 5.51 7.23 -12.39
CA ARG A 75 4.06 7.11 -12.26
C ARG A 75 3.43 8.30 -11.52
N LEU A 76 4.07 8.78 -10.46
CA LEU A 76 3.60 9.96 -9.75
C LEU A 76 3.60 11.21 -10.63
N THR A 77 4.61 11.42 -11.45
CA THR A 77 4.65 12.54 -12.38
C THR A 77 3.47 12.52 -13.38
N GLU A 78 3.01 11.33 -13.77
CA GLU A 78 1.86 11.16 -14.65
C GLU A 78 0.52 11.42 -13.94
N ILE A 79 0.40 11.09 -12.64
CA ILE A 79 -0.85 11.20 -11.86
C ILE A 79 -0.98 12.55 -11.15
N THR A 80 0.12 13.16 -10.70
CA THR A 80 0.13 14.43 -9.94
C THR A 80 -0.76 15.53 -10.54
N PRO A 81 -0.82 15.74 -11.87
CA PRO A 81 -1.69 16.76 -12.44
C PRO A 81 -3.18 16.54 -12.20
N ASN A 82 -3.58 15.36 -11.76
CA ASN A 82 -4.99 14.96 -11.63
C ASN A 82 -5.54 15.14 -10.22
N TYR A 83 -4.75 15.56 -9.23
CA TYR A 83 -5.25 15.76 -7.88
C TYR A 83 -5.15 17.20 -7.38
N ASN A 84 -6.05 17.55 -6.47
CA ASN A 84 -6.11 18.88 -5.90
C ASN A 84 -5.00 19.07 -4.86
N GLU A 85 -4.09 20.01 -5.12
CA GLU A 85 -2.97 20.33 -4.25
C GLU A 85 -3.37 21.07 -2.97
N SER A 86 -4.60 21.62 -2.91
CA SER A 86 -5.10 22.38 -1.76
C SER A 86 -5.58 21.51 -0.60
N ILE A 87 -5.65 20.20 -0.78
CA ILE A 87 -6.06 19.23 0.24
C ILE A 87 -4.99 18.17 0.46
N PRO A 88 -4.92 17.54 1.64
CA PRO A 88 -3.94 16.51 1.91
C PRO A 88 -4.02 15.35 0.92
N ASN A 89 -2.86 14.95 0.39
CA ASN A 89 -2.73 13.81 -0.50
C ASN A 89 -2.03 12.66 0.23
N ILE A 90 -2.70 11.49 0.28
CA ILE A 90 -2.17 10.25 0.84
C ILE A 90 -1.88 9.29 -0.30
N LEU A 91 -0.62 8.91 -0.45
CA LEU A 91 -0.19 7.93 -1.44
C LEU A 91 -0.41 6.50 -0.92
N LEU A 92 -1.04 5.67 -1.72
CA LEU A 92 -1.15 4.22 -1.54
C LEU A 92 -0.32 3.54 -2.63
N CYS A 93 0.77 2.89 -2.27
CA CYS A 93 1.55 2.07 -3.20
C CYS A 93 2.20 0.92 -2.44
N HIS A 94 2.26 -0.25 -3.08
CA HIS A 94 2.70 -1.47 -2.41
C HIS A 94 4.18 -1.42 -1.97
N ILE A 95 5.09 -0.97 -2.84
CA ILE A 95 6.54 -0.93 -2.54
C ILE A 95 6.95 0.43 -1.98
N PRO A 96 7.68 0.49 -0.85
CA PRO A 96 8.19 1.72 -0.24
C PRO A 96 9.42 2.25 -0.98
N GLN A 97 9.23 2.84 -2.17
CA GLN A 97 10.31 3.32 -3.05
C GLN A 97 10.79 4.73 -2.74
N LEU A 98 10.07 5.49 -1.92
CA LEU A 98 10.38 6.89 -1.59
C LEU A 98 10.66 7.07 -0.12
N LYS A 99 11.59 7.94 0.20
CA LYS A 99 11.82 8.47 1.57
C LYS A 99 10.90 9.67 1.82
N PRO A 100 10.62 10.02 3.09
CA PRO A 100 9.73 11.14 3.41
C PRO A 100 10.14 12.44 2.71
N ARG A 101 11.43 12.80 2.69
CA ARG A 101 11.95 14.03 2.04
C ARG A 101 11.64 14.17 0.55
N GLU A 102 11.31 13.06 -0.14
CA GLU A 102 11.01 13.05 -1.57
C GLU A 102 9.53 13.34 -1.86
N LEU A 103 8.65 13.17 -0.85
CA LEU A 103 7.20 13.27 -1.02
C LEU A 103 6.72 14.68 -1.34
N GLY A 104 7.43 15.70 -0.84
CA GLY A 104 7.15 17.10 -1.13
C GLY A 104 7.18 17.43 -2.64
N ASN A 105 8.01 16.74 -3.42
CA ASN A 105 8.10 16.91 -4.87
C ASN A 105 6.79 16.53 -5.60
N TYR A 106 5.92 15.78 -4.94
CA TYR A 106 4.65 15.27 -5.47
C TYR A 106 3.45 15.77 -4.65
N ASN A 107 3.66 16.74 -3.76
CA ASN A 107 2.65 17.24 -2.83
C ASN A 107 1.93 16.11 -2.05
N ILE A 108 2.67 15.11 -1.59
CA ILE A 108 2.18 13.98 -0.79
C ILE A 108 2.57 14.23 0.67
N PHE A 109 1.56 14.20 1.54
CA PHE A 109 1.73 14.35 2.99
C PHE A 109 2.12 13.02 3.64
N LEU A 110 1.45 11.93 3.27
CA LEU A 110 1.64 10.59 3.85
C LEU A 110 1.71 9.54 2.74
N PHE A 111 2.68 8.66 2.84
CA PHE A 111 2.80 7.48 1.99
C PHE A 111 2.56 6.21 2.81
N LEU A 112 1.57 5.42 2.44
CA LEU A 112 1.25 4.12 3.02
C LEU A 112 1.75 3.01 2.11
N ALA A 113 2.64 2.17 2.62
CA ALA A 113 3.25 1.06 1.89
C ALA A 113 3.24 -0.24 2.68
N GLY A 114 3.53 -1.34 2.00
CA GLY A 114 3.68 -2.68 2.57
C GLY A 114 4.94 -3.37 2.08
N HIS A 115 4.79 -4.52 1.43
CA HIS A 115 5.80 -5.27 0.68
C HIS A 115 6.89 -5.95 1.52
N THR A 116 7.48 -5.25 2.48
CA THR A 116 8.69 -5.69 3.19
C THR A 116 8.45 -6.83 4.17
N HIS A 117 7.19 -7.07 4.56
CA HIS A 117 6.79 -8.01 5.61
C HIS A 117 7.56 -7.84 6.94
N GLY A 118 8.21 -6.67 7.15
CA GLY A 118 9.13 -6.47 8.27
C GLY A 118 10.32 -7.46 8.25
N GLY A 119 10.76 -7.88 7.04
CA GLY A 119 11.81 -8.87 6.82
C GLY A 119 11.38 -10.32 7.00
N GLN A 120 10.14 -10.56 7.40
CA GLN A 120 9.42 -11.82 7.67
C GLN A 120 10.22 -12.89 8.43
N ILE A 121 11.39 -13.31 7.93
CA ILE A 121 12.18 -14.42 8.45
C ILE A 121 13.62 -13.96 8.68
N PHE A 122 14.08 -13.99 9.96
CA PHE A 122 15.50 -13.81 10.27
C PHE A 122 16.30 -14.99 9.68
N PRO A 123 17.49 -14.75 9.05
CA PRO A 123 18.29 -13.51 9.04
C PRO A 123 18.11 -12.63 7.76
N PHE A 124 17.01 -12.73 7.03
CA PHE A 124 16.85 -11.99 5.76
C PHE A 124 16.60 -10.49 5.93
N HIS A 125 16.35 -9.99 7.17
CA HIS A 125 16.11 -8.56 7.46
C HIS A 125 17.12 -7.60 6.80
N PRO A 126 18.47 -7.82 6.89
CA PRO A 126 19.44 -6.91 6.27
C PRO A 126 19.24 -6.74 4.76
N PHE A 127 18.91 -7.83 4.05
CA PHE A 127 18.69 -7.78 2.60
C PHE A 127 17.44 -6.97 2.26
N VAL A 128 16.37 -7.14 3.03
CA VAL A 128 15.12 -6.38 2.83
C VAL A 128 15.32 -4.89 3.14
N ILE A 129 16.11 -4.56 4.18
CA ILE A 129 16.48 -3.17 4.50
C ILE A 129 17.26 -2.54 3.35
N MET A 130 18.24 -3.24 2.78
CA MET A 130 19.07 -2.74 1.68
C MET A 130 18.27 -2.55 0.37
N ALA A 131 17.24 -3.34 0.16
CA ALA A 131 16.44 -3.34 -1.08
C ALA A 131 15.35 -2.26 -1.11
N ASN A 132 15.02 -1.63 0.01
CA ASN A 132 13.89 -0.71 0.13
C ASN A 132 14.31 0.66 0.68
N ALA A 133 13.64 1.73 0.25
CA ALA A 133 13.90 3.08 0.77
C ALA A 133 13.50 3.23 2.25
N CYS A 134 12.40 2.55 2.64
CA CYS A 134 11.92 2.41 4.02
C CYS A 134 11.59 0.94 4.29
N PHE A 135 11.82 0.49 5.53
CA PHE A 135 11.73 -0.93 5.86
C PHE A 135 10.44 -1.30 6.62
N ASN A 136 10.18 -0.66 7.76
CA ASN A 136 9.07 -1.00 8.64
C ASN A 136 8.78 0.15 9.62
N GLY A 137 7.51 0.42 9.90
CA GLY A 137 7.08 1.46 10.82
C GLY A 137 6.96 2.84 10.18
N LEU A 138 6.95 3.87 11.01
CA LEU A 138 6.76 5.26 10.61
C LEU A 138 8.12 5.97 10.47
N TYR A 139 8.28 6.66 9.37
CA TYR A 139 9.39 7.57 9.07
C TYR A 139 8.84 8.97 8.86
N GLU A 140 9.55 9.98 9.36
CA GLU A 140 9.18 11.39 9.21
C GLU A 140 10.40 12.20 8.80
N GLU A 141 10.23 13.12 7.87
CA GLU A 141 11.23 14.11 7.49
C GLU A 141 10.53 15.34 6.87
N ASN A 142 10.77 16.54 7.40
CA ASN A 142 10.23 17.81 6.90
C ASN A 142 8.68 17.86 6.84
N GLY A 143 7.98 17.22 7.78
CA GLY A 143 6.52 17.18 7.82
C GLY A 143 5.88 16.21 6.82
N HIS A 144 6.68 15.39 6.17
CA HIS A 144 6.21 14.30 5.30
C HIS A 144 6.43 12.95 5.97
N TYR A 145 5.52 12.01 5.75
CA TYR A 145 5.48 10.74 6.45
C TYR A 145 5.46 9.55 5.51
N VAL A 146 6.21 8.51 5.83
CA VAL A 146 6.11 7.18 5.19
C VAL A 146 5.80 6.16 6.27
N TYR A 147 4.70 5.44 6.15
CA TYR A 147 4.41 4.31 6.99
C TYR A 147 4.47 3.01 6.19
N VAL A 148 5.35 2.09 6.62
CA VAL A 148 5.50 0.78 6.01
C VAL A 148 4.92 -0.28 6.94
N SER A 149 3.81 -0.87 6.52
CA SER A 149 3.16 -1.95 7.28
C SER A 149 3.85 -3.29 7.01
N PRO A 150 4.18 -4.08 8.05
CA PRO A 150 4.62 -5.46 7.84
C PRO A 150 3.49 -6.40 7.39
N GLY A 151 2.24 -5.92 7.42
CA GLY A 151 1.06 -6.68 7.01
C GLY A 151 0.67 -7.80 7.98
N VAL A 152 -0.45 -8.45 7.70
CA VAL A 152 -1.02 -9.52 8.55
C VAL A 152 -0.65 -10.92 8.07
N GLY A 153 -0.40 -11.10 6.76
CA GLY A 153 -0.08 -12.36 6.14
C GLY A 153 1.42 -12.68 6.13
N SER A 154 1.76 -13.77 5.47
CA SER A 154 3.13 -14.18 5.13
C SER A 154 3.21 -14.49 3.63
N TRP A 155 4.39 -14.47 3.07
CA TRP A 155 4.66 -14.99 1.73
C TRP A 155 5.49 -16.28 1.85
N GLY A 156 5.34 -17.20 0.91
CA GLY A 156 6.03 -18.50 0.96
C GLY A 156 5.64 -19.30 2.22
N PRO A 157 6.59 -19.67 3.09
CA PRO A 157 6.25 -20.44 4.28
C PRO A 157 5.33 -19.64 5.23
N PRO A 158 4.28 -20.27 5.81
CA PRO A 158 3.34 -19.60 6.69
C PRO A 158 3.92 -19.37 8.10
N MET A 159 5.06 -18.67 8.16
CA MET A 159 5.77 -18.37 9.40
C MET A 159 6.37 -16.96 9.37
N ARG A 160 6.57 -16.39 10.56
CA ARG A 160 7.33 -15.16 10.78
C ARG A 160 8.34 -15.39 11.91
N ILE A 161 9.60 -15.00 11.70
CA ILE A 161 10.67 -15.07 12.68
C ILE A 161 11.37 -13.71 12.72
N GLY A 162 11.20 -12.98 13.84
CA GLY A 162 11.73 -11.62 13.99
C GLY A 162 10.86 -10.51 13.41
N SER A 163 9.67 -10.83 12.89
CA SER A 163 8.63 -9.85 12.55
C SER A 163 7.26 -10.31 13.05
N ARG A 164 6.33 -9.38 13.21
CA ARG A 164 4.96 -9.67 13.69
C ARG A 164 3.92 -9.30 12.64
N SER A 165 2.81 -10.04 12.61
CA SER A 165 1.61 -9.63 11.88
C SER A 165 1.04 -8.38 12.54
N THR A 166 0.73 -7.36 11.74
CA THR A 166 0.33 -6.05 12.26
C THR A 166 -0.76 -5.43 11.39
N ILE A 167 -1.76 -4.83 12.03
CA ILE A 167 -2.68 -3.87 11.44
C ILE A 167 -2.31 -2.50 11.99
N GLY A 168 -1.94 -1.56 11.12
CA GLY A 168 -1.62 -0.20 11.50
C GLY A 168 -2.89 0.65 11.63
N MET A 169 -3.04 1.35 12.76
CA MET A 169 -4.02 2.40 12.93
C MET A 169 -3.31 3.75 12.92
N ILE A 170 -3.70 4.63 12.02
CA ILE A 170 -3.09 5.95 11.84
C ILE A 170 -4.13 7.02 12.12
N THR A 171 -3.81 7.94 13.02
CA THR A 171 -4.63 9.11 13.32
C THR A 171 -3.96 10.35 12.75
N ILE A 172 -4.68 11.09 11.91
CA ILE A 172 -4.23 12.37 11.38
C ILE A 172 -4.94 13.47 12.18
N GLN A 173 -4.14 14.37 12.77
CA GLN A 173 -4.64 15.51 13.53
C GLN A 173 -4.25 16.80 12.80
N LYS A 174 -5.14 17.81 12.88
CA LYS A 174 -4.87 19.19 12.40
C LYS A 174 -4.00 19.92 13.40
#